data_2fdbe8848e32753ba3ee0412b2dc9d87
#
_entry.id   2fdbe8848e32753ba3ee0412b2dc9d87
#
_cell.length_a   1.000
_cell.length_b   1.000
_cell.length_c   1.000
_cell.angle_alpha   90.00
_cell.angle_beta   90.00
_cell.angle_gamma   90.00
#
_symmetry.space_group_name_H-M   'P 1'
#
loop_
_entity.id
_entity.type
_entity.pdbx_description
1 polymer ?
#
loop_
_entity_poly.entity_id
_entity_poly.type
_entity_poly.pdbx_seq_one_letter_code
_entity_poly.pdbx_strand_id
1 'polypeptide(L)'
;SLHLPRCILHTDGKPDLIPANRRLSDAAARLQVMQISQYRAVSESECCAEKMLAQVMEPLCDAYDYIIIDCGLKQELLTVNALSASDYCIIPVQSHFLASEGIPDVLDMVRSVQKHFNPDLKIAGILLTMYQSRPQLCKSVQQSVRDVYGDDLHVFERPIEYTIRIAECPMAGMSILDYEPGNPAAESYRNLA
;
A
#
# COMPACT_ATOMS: atom_id res chain seq x y z
N SER A 1 -26.19 5.59 -1.06
CA SER A 1 -25.33 5.00 -0.03
C SER A 1 -24.58 3.82 -0.63
N LEU A 2 -23.26 3.91 -0.72
CA LEU A 2 -22.38 2.80 -1.08
C LEU A 2 -22.38 1.83 0.11
N HIS A 3 -23.01 0.67 -0.04
CA HIS A 3 -22.94 -0.41 0.96
C HIS A 3 -21.74 -1.30 0.60
N LEU A 4 -20.53 -0.96 1.10
CA LEU A 4 -19.32 -1.79 1.01
C LEU A 4 -19.53 -3.24 1.46
N PRO A 5 -20.31 -3.54 2.53
CA PRO A 5 -20.52 -4.92 2.96
C PRO A 5 -21.03 -5.86 1.86
N ARG A 6 -21.69 -5.32 0.82
CA ARG A 6 -22.14 -6.13 -0.33
C ARG A 6 -21.06 -6.44 -1.38
N CYS A 7 -19.90 -5.80 -1.25
CA CYS A 7 -18.77 -6.01 -2.17
C CYS A 7 -17.70 -6.94 -1.57
N ILE A 8 -17.88 -7.37 -0.33
CA ILE A 8 -16.93 -8.26 0.35
C ILE A 8 -17.14 -9.68 -0.16
N LEU A 9 -16.08 -10.28 -0.64
CA LEU A 9 -15.99 -11.71 -0.92
C LEU A 9 -15.43 -12.41 0.31
N HIS A 10 -16.28 -13.15 1.00
CA HIS A 10 -15.88 -13.98 2.13
C HIS A 10 -15.20 -15.25 1.62
N THR A 11 -14.04 -15.56 2.18
CA THR A 11 -13.26 -16.74 1.80
C THR A 11 -13.01 -17.61 3.02
N ASP A 12 -13.35 -18.91 2.95
CA ASP A 12 -13.19 -19.84 4.06
C ASP A 12 -11.70 -19.95 4.47
N GLY A 13 -11.38 -19.52 5.70
CA GLY A 13 -10.05 -19.61 6.27
C GLY A 13 -8.97 -18.74 5.63
N LYS A 14 -9.36 -17.77 4.79
CA LYS A 14 -8.48 -16.77 4.16
C LYS A 14 -9.01 -15.37 4.43
N PRO A 15 -8.18 -14.32 4.22
CA PRO A 15 -8.66 -12.94 4.33
C PRO A 15 -9.84 -12.67 3.42
N ASP A 16 -10.82 -11.93 3.90
CA ASP A 16 -11.89 -11.39 3.06
C ASP A 16 -11.32 -10.40 2.02
N LEU A 17 -11.96 -10.29 0.87
CA LEU A 17 -11.46 -9.50 -0.25
C LEU A 17 -12.52 -8.54 -0.79
N ILE A 18 -12.13 -7.29 -0.98
CA ILE A 18 -12.87 -6.33 -1.82
C ILE A 18 -12.09 -6.19 -3.13
N PRO A 19 -12.52 -6.85 -4.22
CA PRO A 19 -11.76 -6.83 -5.46
C PRO A 19 -11.90 -5.51 -6.20
N ALA A 20 -10.79 -4.97 -6.67
CA ALA A 20 -10.80 -3.88 -7.64
C ALA A 20 -11.02 -4.41 -9.06
N ASN A 21 -11.63 -3.60 -9.93
CA ASN A 21 -11.80 -3.92 -11.33
C ASN A 21 -11.63 -2.66 -12.20
N ARG A 22 -11.80 -2.79 -13.52
CA ARG A 22 -11.66 -1.67 -14.47
C ARG A 22 -12.57 -0.46 -14.19
N ARG A 23 -13.71 -0.65 -13.49
CA ARG A 23 -14.59 0.46 -13.10
C ARG A 23 -13.99 1.37 -12.03
N LEU A 24 -12.88 0.96 -11.40
CA LEU A 24 -12.15 1.83 -10.48
C LEU A 24 -11.60 3.08 -11.20
N SER A 25 -11.27 2.98 -12.48
CA SER A 25 -10.91 4.14 -13.31
C SER A 25 -12.05 5.16 -13.44
N ASP A 26 -13.30 4.67 -13.53
CA ASP A 26 -14.47 5.54 -13.58
C ASP A 26 -14.69 6.24 -12.23
N ALA A 27 -14.43 5.55 -11.12
CA ALA A 27 -14.48 6.12 -9.79
C ALA A 27 -13.40 7.23 -9.63
N ALA A 28 -12.17 6.99 -10.10
CA ALA A 28 -11.12 8.00 -10.11
C ALA A 28 -11.51 9.26 -10.87
N ALA A 29 -12.08 9.12 -12.07
CA ALA A 29 -12.58 10.23 -12.86
C ALA A 29 -13.71 11.01 -12.15
N ARG A 30 -14.64 10.32 -11.48
CA ARG A 30 -15.71 10.96 -10.70
C ARG A 30 -15.15 11.72 -9.50
N LEU A 31 -14.18 11.17 -8.78
CA LEU A 31 -13.50 11.85 -7.68
C LEU A 31 -12.79 13.11 -8.16
N GLN A 32 -12.14 13.09 -9.34
CA GLN A 32 -11.52 14.28 -9.93
C GLN A 32 -12.55 15.37 -10.26
N VAL A 33 -13.70 15.02 -10.83
CA VAL A 33 -14.80 15.97 -11.08
C VAL A 33 -15.31 16.55 -9.76
N MET A 34 -15.46 15.74 -8.74
CA MET A 34 -15.88 16.16 -7.40
C MET A 34 -14.86 17.14 -6.79
N GLN A 35 -13.57 16.83 -6.85
CA GLN A 35 -12.48 17.69 -6.39
C GLN A 35 -12.53 19.08 -7.08
N ILE A 36 -12.68 19.11 -8.42
CA ILE A 36 -12.81 20.35 -9.18
C ILE A 36 -14.06 21.15 -8.75
N SER A 37 -15.16 20.47 -8.49
CA SER A 37 -16.40 21.12 -8.03
C SER A 37 -16.25 21.73 -6.65
N GLN A 38 -15.53 21.08 -5.75
CA GLN A 38 -15.23 21.58 -4.41
C GLN A 38 -14.35 22.84 -4.45
N TYR A 39 -13.35 22.89 -5.32
CA TYR A 39 -12.53 24.09 -5.52
C TYR A 39 -13.35 25.31 -6.01
N ARG A 40 -14.48 25.09 -6.66
CA ARG A 40 -15.36 26.16 -7.17
C ARG A 40 -16.45 26.55 -6.17
N ALA A 41 -16.83 25.65 -5.29
CA ALA A 41 -17.82 25.91 -4.25
C ALA A 41 -17.13 26.51 -3.04
N VAL A 42 -17.45 27.76 -2.71
CA VAL A 42 -16.97 28.48 -1.52
C VAL A 42 -17.56 27.91 -0.20
N SER A 43 -18.29 26.79 -0.26
CA SER A 43 -18.88 26.17 0.92
C SER A 43 -18.01 25.02 1.42
N GLU A 44 -17.75 25.02 2.72
CA GLU A 44 -17.23 23.87 3.48
C GLU A 44 -18.18 22.67 3.34
N SER A 45 -18.05 21.92 2.25
CA SER A 45 -18.78 20.66 2.11
C SER A 45 -18.00 19.62 2.92
N GLU A 46 -18.67 18.96 3.85
CA GLU A 46 -18.11 17.87 4.68
C GLU A 46 -17.57 16.68 3.87
N CYS A 47 -17.82 16.64 2.58
CA CYS A 47 -17.46 15.53 1.69
C CYS A 47 -16.23 15.91 0.85
N CYS A 48 -15.05 15.55 1.34
CA CYS A 48 -13.78 15.76 0.64
C CYS A 48 -13.49 14.56 -0.29
N ALA A 49 -13.20 14.83 -1.57
CA ALA A 49 -12.90 13.79 -2.56
C ALA A 49 -11.72 12.91 -2.17
N GLU A 50 -10.77 13.45 -1.40
CA GLU A 50 -9.58 12.78 -0.91
C GLU A 50 -9.85 11.87 0.30
N LYS A 51 -11.01 12.00 0.96
CA LYS A 51 -11.41 11.22 2.15
C LYS A 51 -12.57 10.27 1.90
N MET A 52 -12.97 10.09 0.65
CA MET A 52 -14.13 9.24 0.31
C MET A 52 -13.93 7.79 0.74
N LEU A 53 -12.73 7.25 0.58
CA LEU A 53 -12.44 5.88 1.00
C LEU A 53 -12.54 5.74 2.53
N ALA A 54 -12.01 6.67 3.30
CA ALA A 54 -12.10 6.66 4.76
C ALA A 54 -13.57 6.60 5.23
N GLN A 55 -14.43 7.46 4.68
CA GLN A 55 -15.86 7.48 5.01
C GLN A 55 -16.57 6.16 4.65
N VAL A 56 -16.20 5.58 3.52
CA VAL A 56 -16.80 4.34 3.03
C VAL A 56 -16.34 3.13 3.83
N MET A 57 -15.12 3.16 4.39
CA MET A 57 -14.52 2.08 5.18
C MET A 57 -14.86 2.14 6.67
N GLU A 58 -15.32 3.28 7.18
CA GLU A 58 -15.64 3.46 8.59
C GLU A 58 -16.45 2.30 9.20
N PRO A 59 -17.51 1.77 8.56
CA PRO A 59 -18.28 0.64 9.11
C PRO A 59 -17.49 -0.69 9.18
N LEU A 60 -16.34 -0.80 8.52
CA LEU A 60 -15.50 -2.00 8.52
C LEU A 60 -14.44 -1.98 9.62
N CYS A 61 -14.11 -0.82 10.15
CA CYS A 61 -13.06 -0.66 11.15
C CYS A 61 -13.37 -1.44 12.45
N ASP A 62 -14.66 -1.58 12.81
CA ASP A 62 -15.08 -2.37 13.98
C ASP A 62 -15.20 -3.87 13.69
N ALA A 63 -15.19 -4.26 12.40
CA ALA A 63 -15.43 -5.64 11.97
C ALA A 63 -14.15 -6.42 11.66
N TYR A 64 -13.04 -5.72 11.44
CA TYR A 64 -11.76 -6.32 11.05
C TYR A 64 -10.62 -5.80 11.93
N ASP A 65 -9.75 -6.68 12.37
CA ASP A 65 -8.54 -6.33 13.13
C ASP A 65 -7.52 -5.61 12.24
N TYR A 66 -7.45 -6.00 10.95
CA TYR A 66 -6.56 -5.42 9.95
C TYR A 66 -7.27 -5.26 8.62
N ILE A 67 -7.04 -4.11 7.97
CA ILE A 67 -7.49 -3.82 6.61
C ILE A 67 -6.26 -3.43 5.79
N ILE A 68 -5.93 -4.23 4.77
CA ILE A 68 -4.78 -3.99 3.89
C ILE A 68 -5.28 -3.41 2.58
N ILE A 69 -4.77 -2.22 2.22
CA ILE A 69 -5.10 -1.54 0.98
C ILE A 69 -3.92 -1.66 0.03
N ASP A 70 -4.08 -2.45 -1.04
CA ASP A 70 -3.10 -2.52 -2.13
C ASP A 70 -3.35 -1.36 -3.10
N CYS A 71 -2.36 -0.49 -3.26
CA CYS A 71 -2.47 0.69 -4.11
C CYS A 71 -1.22 0.89 -4.98
N GLY A 72 -1.42 1.51 -6.15
CA GLY A 72 -0.33 1.80 -7.07
C GLY A 72 0.54 2.98 -6.60
N LEU A 73 1.77 3.05 -7.13
CA LEU A 73 2.74 4.13 -6.82
C LEU A 73 2.45 5.47 -7.52
N LYS A 74 1.43 5.55 -8.37
CA LYS A 74 1.09 6.80 -9.05
C LYS A 74 0.46 7.78 -8.07
N GLN A 75 0.85 9.05 -8.17
CA GLN A 75 0.26 10.16 -7.41
C GLN A 75 -1.17 10.46 -7.90
N GLU A 76 -2.01 9.45 -7.87
CA GLU A 76 -3.41 9.56 -8.26
C GLU A 76 -4.29 9.74 -7.04
N LEU A 77 -5.43 10.35 -7.23
CA LEU A 77 -6.41 10.63 -6.17
C LEU A 77 -6.83 9.36 -5.40
N LEU A 78 -6.74 8.18 -6.04
CA LEU A 78 -6.99 6.90 -5.37
C LEU A 78 -5.92 6.56 -4.32
N THR A 79 -4.64 6.83 -4.62
CA THR A 79 -3.55 6.63 -3.64
C THR A 79 -3.67 7.61 -2.49
N VAL A 80 -4.03 8.87 -2.76
CA VAL A 80 -4.32 9.85 -1.71
C VAL A 80 -5.48 9.38 -0.83
N ASN A 81 -6.56 8.84 -1.42
CA ASN A 81 -7.67 8.25 -0.68
C ASN A 81 -7.24 7.07 0.21
N ALA A 82 -6.40 6.18 -0.31
CA ALA A 82 -5.89 5.04 0.45
C ALA A 82 -5.08 5.51 1.67
N LEU A 83 -4.15 6.45 1.47
CA LEU A 83 -3.34 7.02 2.56
C LEU A 83 -4.18 7.83 3.55
N SER A 84 -5.23 8.52 3.08
CA SER A 84 -6.13 9.27 3.94
C SER A 84 -7.01 8.38 4.82
N ALA A 85 -7.19 7.11 4.42
CA ALA A 85 -7.98 6.10 5.15
C ALA A 85 -7.13 5.15 6.01
N SER A 86 -5.79 5.29 6.01
CA SER A 86 -4.88 4.34 6.65
C SER A 86 -4.26 4.92 7.92
N ASP A 87 -4.00 4.05 8.91
CA ASP A 87 -3.21 4.39 10.10
C ASP A 87 -1.71 4.30 9.80
N TYR A 88 -1.33 3.33 8.96
CA TYR A 88 0.06 3.06 8.61
C TYR A 88 0.23 2.88 7.10
N CYS A 89 1.39 3.27 6.58
CA CYS A 89 1.81 2.86 5.24
C CYS A 89 3.17 2.16 5.30
N ILE A 90 3.31 1.10 4.50
CA ILE A 90 4.58 0.43 4.20
C ILE A 90 4.99 0.87 2.79
N ILE A 91 6.25 1.22 2.60
CA ILE A 91 6.81 1.64 1.32
C ILE A 91 7.62 0.48 0.73
N PRO A 92 7.04 -0.35 -0.16
CA PRO A 92 7.78 -1.43 -0.81
C PRO A 92 8.68 -0.86 -1.90
N VAL A 93 9.96 -1.24 -1.87
CA VAL A 93 10.96 -0.79 -2.84
C VAL A 93 11.68 -1.99 -3.42
N GLN A 94 11.69 -2.16 -4.73
CA GLN A 94 12.48 -3.21 -5.37
C GLN A 94 13.96 -2.92 -5.15
N SER A 95 14.75 -3.99 -4.94
CA SER A 95 16.20 -3.89 -4.70
C SER A 95 17.00 -3.57 -5.97
N HIS A 96 16.54 -2.54 -6.69
CA HIS A 96 17.12 -1.98 -7.91
C HIS A 96 17.36 -0.48 -7.76
N PHE A 97 18.45 0.02 -8.31
CA PHE A 97 18.84 1.43 -8.21
C PHE A 97 17.72 2.39 -8.65
N LEU A 98 17.11 2.17 -9.80
CA LEU A 98 16.02 3.03 -10.30
C LEU A 98 14.76 3.03 -9.40
N ALA A 99 14.53 1.95 -8.67
CA ALA A 99 13.39 1.90 -7.77
C ALA A 99 13.61 2.72 -6.49
N SER A 100 14.87 2.81 -6.01
CA SER A 100 15.20 3.63 -4.84
C SER A 100 15.12 5.13 -5.12
N GLU A 101 15.31 5.55 -6.36
CA GLU A 101 15.14 6.96 -6.79
C GLU A 101 13.69 7.46 -6.64
N GLY A 102 12.70 6.57 -6.59
CA GLY A 102 11.29 6.92 -6.39
C GLY A 102 10.88 7.14 -4.93
N ILE A 103 11.75 6.83 -3.96
CA ILE A 103 11.41 6.96 -2.53
C ILE A 103 11.06 8.42 -2.15
N PRO A 104 11.82 9.45 -2.57
CA PRO A 104 11.50 10.83 -2.23
C PRO A 104 10.09 11.25 -2.67
N ASP A 105 9.66 10.89 -3.87
CA ASP A 105 8.33 11.22 -4.39
C ASP A 105 7.21 10.61 -3.53
N VAL A 106 7.41 9.37 -3.08
CA VAL A 106 6.46 8.70 -2.18
C VAL A 106 6.43 9.39 -0.82
N LEU A 107 7.57 9.76 -0.27
CA LEU A 107 7.66 10.46 1.01
C LEU A 107 7.00 11.85 0.95
N ASP A 108 7.18 12.57 -0.14
CA ASP A 108 6.55 13.88 -0.34
C ASP A 108 5.03 13.75 -0.46
N MET A 109 4.53 12.71 -1.12
CA MET A 109 3.10 12.40 -1.16
C MET A 109 2.56 12.08 0.23
N VAL A 110 3.24 11.22 1.00
CA VAL A 110 2.83 10.88 2.37
C VAL A 110 2.80 12.13 3.24
N ARG A 111 3.83 12.97 3.21
CA ARG A 111 3.88 14.25 3.94
C ARG A 111 2.73 15.20 3.55
N SER A 112 2.40 15.24 2.27
CA SER A 112 1.27 16.04 1.78
C SER A 112 -0.06 15.52 2.35
N VAL A 113 -0.26 14.21 2.38
CA VAL A 113 -1.46 13.60 2.98
C VAL A 113 -1.51 13.86 4.49
N GLN A 114 -0.40 13.68 5.21
CA GLN A 114 -0.31 13.99 6.63
C GLN A 114 -0.69 15.44 6.94
N LYS A 115 -0.22 16.36 6.11
CA LYS A 115 -0.47 17.79 6.32
C LYS A 115 -1.92 18.20 6.08
N HIS A 116 -2.59 17.60 5.09
CA HIS A 116 -3.86 18.13 4.59
C HIS A 116 -5.07 17.22 4.85
N PHE A 117 -4.86 15.92 4.98
CA PHE A 117 -5.95 14.96 4.99
C PHE A 117 -5.94 14.01 6.20
N ASN A 118 -4.77 13.47 6.58
CA ASN A 118 -4.64 12.48 7.65
C ASN A 118 -3.37 12.74 8.48
N PRO A 119 -3.41 13.60 9.49
CA PRO A 119 -2.24 13.94 10.31
C PRO A 119 -1.74 12.76 11.16
N ASP A 120 -2.56 11.75 11.39
CA ASP A 120 -2.23 10.57 12.20
C ASP A 120 -1.58 9.45 11.41
N LEU A 121 -1.53 9.55 10.07
CA LEU A 121 -0.87 8.57 9.20
C LEU A 121 0.61 8.41 9.58
N LYS A 122 1.05 7.18 9.78
CA LYS A 122 2.44 6.85 10.11
C LYS A 122 3.08 6.03 9.01
N ILE A 123 4.38 6.24 8.78
CA ILE A 123 5.19 5.36 7.94
C ILE A 123 5.69 4.22 8.81
N ALA A 124 5.21 2.99 8.57
CA ALA A 124 5.68 1.80 9.28
C ALA A 124 7.11 1.45 8.90
N GLY A 125 7.50 1.72 7.66
CA GLY A 125 8.88 1.56 7.21
C GLY A 125 9.02 1.36 5.70
N ILE A 126 10.30 1.29 5.27
CA ILE A 126 10.70 0.93 3.91
C ILE A 126 10.99 -0.56 3.87
N LEU A 127 10.29 -1.30 3.01
CA LEU A 127 10.45 -2.74 2.82
C LEU A 127 11.13 -3.02 1.48
N LEU A 128 12.36 -3.50 1.52
CA LEU A 128 13.04 -3.96 0.30
C LEU A 128 12.43 -5.26 -0.20
N THR A 129 12.13 -5.30 -1.49
CA THR A 129 11.50 -6.45 -2.14
C THR A 129 12.33 -6.92 -3.35
N MET A 130 11.99 -8.10 -3.88
CA MET A 130 12.69 -8.73 -5.01
C MET A 130 14.22 -8.79 -4.80
N TYR A 131 14.62 -9.00 -3.56
CA TYR A 131 16.01 -9.04 -3.17
C TYR A 131 16.69 -10.32 -3.65
N GLN A 132 17.89 -10.18 -4.19
CA GLN A 132 18.74 -11.29 -4.57
C GLN A 132 20.07 -11.17 -3.81
N SER A 133 20.43 -12.20 -3.07
CA SER A 133 21.63 -12.18 -2.22
C SER A 133 22.95 -12.22 -2.98
N ARG A 134 22.96 -12.75 -4.21
CA ARG A 134 24.17 -12.90 -5.02
C ARG A 134 24.63 -11.63 -5.73
N PRO A 135 23.78 -10.83 -6.40
CA PRO A 135 24.22 -9.60 -7.05
C PRO A 135 24.73 -8.57 -6.04
N GLN A 136 25.93 -8.04 -6.25
CA GLN A 136 26.50 -6.95 -5.44
C GLN A 136 25.60 -5.70 -5.46
N LEU A 137 24.90 -5.47 -6.57
CA LEU A 137 23.98 -4.36 -6.75
C LEU A 137 22.87 -4.34 -5.68
N CYS A 138 22.22 -5.49 -5.41
CA CYS A 138 21.15 -5.53 -4.40
C CYS A 138 21.66 -5.18 -2.99
N LYS A 139 22.86 -5.62 -2.65
CA LYS A 139 23.51 -5.28 -1.38
C LYS A 139 23.83 -3.79 -1.29
N SER A 140 24.34 -3.21 -2.39
CA SER A 140 24.64 -1.77 -2.45
C SER A 140 23.38 -0.93 -2.33
N VAL A 141 22.28 -1.32 -2.99
CA VAL A 141 20.99 -0.63 -2.87
C VAL A 141 20.44 -0.73 -1.45
N GLN A 142 20.49 -1.92 -0.83
CA GLN A 142 20.07 -2.10 0.56
C GLN A 142 20.88 -1.21 1.50
N GLN A 143 22.20 -1.16 1.35
CA GLN A 143 23.05 -0.32 2.16
C GLN A 143 22.74 1.18 1.93
N SER A 144 22.63 1.62 0.68
CA SER A 144 22.30 3.01 0.37
C SER A 144 20.95 3.44 0.96
N VAL A 145 19.92 2.60 0.89
CA VAL A 145 18.62 2.92 1.49
C VAL A 145 18.74 3.06 3.01
N ARG A 146 19.52 2.20 3.67
CA ARG A 146 19.77 2.30 5.11
C ARG A 146 20.58 3.54 5.47
N ASP A 147 21.60 3.86 4.70
CA ASP A 147 22.49 5.01 4.96
C ASP A 147 21.73 6.35 4.76
N VAL A 148 20.79 6.39 3.81
CA VAL A 148 20.05 7.64 3.50
C VAL A 148 18.81 7.81 4.40
N TYR A 149 18.12 6.73 4.73
CA TYR A 149 16.81 6.82 5.39
C TYR A 149 16.77 6.20 6.79
N GLY A 150 17.76 5.38 7.16
CA GLY A 150 17.72 4.58 8.38
C GLY A 150 17.74 5.38 9.68
N ASP A 151 18.23 6.62 9.66
CA ASP A 151 18.21 7.51 10.84
C ASP A 151 16.81 8.12 11.07
N ASP A 152 16.05 8.36 10.01
CA ASP A 152 14.74 9.04 10.07
C ASP A 152 13.55 8.07 9.96
N LEU A 153 13.73 6.95 9.27
CA LEU A 153 12.68 5.99 8.97
C LEU A 153 13.13 4.57 9.29
N HIS A 154 12.18 3.77 9.77
CA HIS A 154 12.43 2.34 9.91
C HIS A 154 12.67 1.70 8.52
N VAL A 155 13.79 1.00 8.35
CA VAL A 155 14.06 0.14 7.19
C VAL A 155 14.04 -1.30 7.68
N PHE A 156 13.05 -2.08 7.21
CA PHE A 156 12.89 -3.46 7.64
C PHE A 156 14.20 -4.25 7.47
N GLU A 157 14.57 -5.02 8.50
CA GLU A 157 15.87 -5.71 8.52
C GLU A 157 15.96 -6.77 7.43
N ARG A 158 14.90 -7.55 7.25
CA ARG A 158 14.84 -8.63 6.28
C ARG A 158 14.07 -8.22 5.04
N PRO A 159 14.74 -8.16 3.86
CA PRO A 159 14.05 -7.93 2.59
C PRO A 159 13.23 -9.14 2.18
N ILE A 160 12.21 -8.94 1.34
CA ILE A 160 11.50 -10.03 0.69
C ILE A 160 12.35 -10.56 -0.46
N GLU A 161 12.76 -11.81 -0.37
CA GLU A 161 13.59 -12.44 -1.39
C GLU A 161 12.84 -12.67 -2.69
N TYR A 162 13.56 -12.49 -3.80
CA TYR A 162 13.04 -12.84 -5.12
C TYR A 162 12.99 -14.36 -5.28
N THR A 163 11.83 -14.86 -5.65
CA THR A 163 11.64 -16.25 -6.07
C THR A 163 10.54 -16.34 -7.12
N ILE A 164 10.73 -17.19 -8.11
CA ILE A 164 9.73 -17.49 -9.13
C ILE A 164 8.48 -18.15 -8.50
N ARG A 165 8.63 -18.77 -7.34
CA ARG A 165 7.53 -19.43 -6.61
C ARG A 165 6.43 -18.45 -6.24
N ILE A 166 6.76 -17.19 -5.88
CA ILE A 166 5.76 -16.16 -5.64
C ILE A 166 4.92 -15.89 -6.90
N ALA A 167 5.55 -15.90 -8.08
CA ALA A 167 4.82 -15.70 -9.34
C ALA A 167 3.93 -16.90 -9.72
N GLU A 168 4.21 -18.11 -9.22
CA GLU A 168 3.40 -19.31 -9.41
C GLU A 168 2.18 -19.36 -8.47
N CYS A 169 2.27 -18.76 -7.28
CA CYS A 169 1.23 -18.80 -6.26
C CYS A 169 -0.17 -18.38 -6.75
N PRO A 170 -0.32 -17.29 -7.54
CA PRO A 170 -1.64 -16.88 -8.04
C PRO A 170 -2.29 -17.93 -8.95
N MET A 171 -1.50 -18.69 -9.71
CA MET A 171 -2.00 -19.78 -10.56
C MET A 171 -2.54 -20.94 -9.72
N ALA A 172 -1.95 -21.18 -8.55
CA ALA A 172 -2.40 -22.19 -7.61
C ALA A 172 -3.51 -21.69 -6.67
N GLY A 173 -3.83 -20.38 -6.67
CA GLY A 173 -4.77 -19.76 -5.74
C GLY A 173 -4.33 -19.86 -4.28
N MET A 174 -3.02 -19.89 -4.04
CA MET A 174 -2.40 -20.08 -2.72
C MET A 174 -1.44 -18.94 -2.39
N SER A 175 -1.20 -18.70 -1.11
CA SER A 175 -0.11 -17.83 -0.66
C SER A 175 1.23 -18.58 -0.74
N ILE A 176 2.35 -17.85 -0.76
CA ILE A 176 3.68 -18.49 -0.65
C ILE A 176 3.85 -19.24 0.68
N LEU A 177 3.13 -18.82 1.72
CA LEU A 177 3.15 -19.46 3.03
C LEU A 177 2.55 -20.86 3.01
N ASP A 178 1.56 -21.09 2.12
CA ASP A 178 0.87 -22.36 1.95
C ASP A 178 1.49 -23.16 0.78
N TYR A 179 1.89 -22.48 -0.29
CA TYR A 179 2.43 -23.11 -1.50
C TYR A 179 3.80 -23.76 -1.28
N GLU A 180 4.70 -23.04 -0.60
CA GLU A 180 6.04 -23.53 -0.28
C GLU A 180 6.50 -22.96 1.07
N PRO A 181 5.99 -23.54 2.21
CA PRO A 181 6.23 -22.99 3.55
C PRO A 181 7.69 -22.85 3.96
N GLY A 182 8.58 -23.70 3.40
CA GLY A 182 10.02 -23.68 3.63
C GLY A 182 10.80 -22.73 2.72
N ASN A 183 10.14 -21.98 1.84
CA ASN A 183 10.79 -21.04 0.96
C ASN A 183 11.34 -19.83 1.74
N PRO A 184 12.56 -19.33 1.44
CA PRO A 184 13.11 -18.14 2.10
C PRO A 184 12.19 -16.91 2.03
N ALA A 185 11.46 -16.73 0.92
CA ALA A 185 10.49 -15.66 0.81
C ALA A 185 9.30 -15.83 1.77
N ALA A 186 8.83 -17.07 1.98
CA ALA A 186 7.78 -17.35 2.98
C ALA A 186 8.27 -17.01 4.40
N GLU A 187 9.53 -17.31 4.70
CA GLU A 187 10.15 -16.92 5.97
C GLU A 187 10.27 -15.40 6.10
N SER A 188 10.66 -14.71 5.01
CA SER A 188 10.70 -13.23 5.00
C SER A 188 9.33 -12.61 5.33
N TYR A 189 8.25 -13.12 4.76
CA TYR A 189 6.89 -12.65 5.07
C TYR A 189 6.47 -12.94 6.51
N ARG A 190 6.83 -14.12 7.08
CA ARG A 190 6.54 -14.40 8.51
C ARG A 190 7.29 -13.49 9.46
N ASN A 191 8.48 -13.03 9.08
CA ASN A 191 9.27 -12.11 9.89
C ASN A 191 8.83 -10.65 9.74
N LEU A 192 8.02 -10.34 8.72
CA LEU A 192 7.43 -9.01 8.52
C LEU A 192 6.21 -8.80 9.43
N ALA A 193 5.44 -9.87 9.66
CA ALA A 193 4.23 -9.86 10.48
C ALA A 193 4.57 -9.94 11.97
#